data_c3c7903fb47f3abd7a847e82d7a3260e
#
_entry.id   c3c7903fb47f3abd7a847e82d7a3260e
#
_cell.length_a   1.000
_cell.length_b   1.000
_cell.length_c   1.000
_cell.angle_alpha   90.00
_cell.angle_beta   90.00
_cell.angle_gamma   90.00
#
_symmetry.space_group_name_H-M   'P 1'
#
loop_
_entity.id
_entity.type
_entity.pdbx_description
1 polymer ?
#
loop_
_entity_poly.entity_id
_entity_poly.type
_entity_poly.pdbx_seq_one_letter_code
_entity_poly.pdbx_strand_id
1 'polypeptide(L)'
;MNSLLPPDRQLGVIGAGVMGRTLLRGLFDAKLLTPGQAWAAAHSQETCDEVAAELGVPCVRDYADRLADTDVILICVKPKQAADVVDALARGPVRRDTLLISILAGVTTARFEQLLDLPTPWVRAMPNTPCVVGAGMTVVAGGTRASDAHLDLAQRIFSSVGRCRIVDESYCNAVTALSGSGPAYMYLMMEAMADAGVRVGLPRDLALQLVAQTMLGSARMVLETNRHPASLRDDVTTPAGCTIGGVLMLEDGKIRSVLARAVEEATRIVEQLGRTAKARTDA
;
A
#
# COMPACT_ATOMS: atom_id res chain seq x y z
N MET A 1 -16.62 16.52 7.72
CA MET A 1 -16.41 15.18 7.11
C MET A 1 -17.08 14.17 8.01
N ASN A 2 -17.86 13.23 7.47
CA ASN A 2 -18.51 12.22 8.31
C ASN A 2 -17.44 11.23 8.84
N SER A 3 -17.52 10.87 10.13
CA SER A 3 -16.72 9.82 10.74
C SER A 3 -16.66 8.57 9.86
N LEU A 4 -15.58 7.82 9.93
CA LEU A 4 -15.43 6.55 9.19
C LEU A 4 -16.42 5.50 9.71
N LEU A 5 -16.50 5.41 11.03
CA LEU A 5 -17.36 4.49 11.77
C LEU A 5 -18.26 5.24 12.74
N PRO A 6 -19.44 4.71 13.09
CA PRO A 6 -20.22 5.18 14.24
C PRO A 6 -19.40 5.20 15.54
N PRO A 7 -19.76 6.01 16.55
CA PRO A 7 -18.96 6.17 17.78
C PRO A 7 -18.75 4.91 18.60
N ASP A 8 -19.67 3.94 18.50
CA ASP A 8 -19.67 2.65 19.20
C ASP A 8 -18.95 1.53 18.43
N ARG A 9 -18.42 1.85 17.24
CA ARG A 9 -17.77 0.90 16.34
C ARG A 9 -16.25 0.98 16.45
N GLN A 10 -15.59 -0.18 16.29
CA GLN A 10 -14.15 -0.37 16.50
C GLN A 10 -13.42 -0.80 15.22
N LEU A 11 -12.21 -0.28 15.05
CA LEU A 11 -11.25 -0.71 14.04
C LEU A 11 -10.02 -1.32 14.71
N GLY A 12 -9.68 -2.55 14.34
CA GLY A 12 -8.48 -3.25 14.80
C GLY A 12 -7.39 -3.28 13.73
N VAL A 13 -6.14 -3.12 14.14
CA VAL A 13 -4.96 -3.29 13.27
C VAL A 13 -4.10 -4.42 13.78
N ILE A 14 -4.10 -5.54 13.08
CA ILE A 14 -3.23 -6.68 13.38
C ILE A 14 -1.93 -6.51 12.57
N GLY A 15 -0.84 -6.22 13.27
CA GLY A 15 0.45 -5.89 12.69
C GLY A 15 0.74 -4.38 12.71
N ALA A 16 1.00 -3.84 13.90
CA ALA A 16 1.31 -2.42 14.12
C ALA A 16 2.76 -2.05 13.74
N GLY A 17 3.23 -2.53 12.58
CA GLY A 17 4.46 -2.08 11.94
C GLY A 17 4.28 -0.74 11.22
N VAL A 18 5.22 -0.40 10.34
CA VAL A 18 5.21 0.88 9.60
C VAL A 18 3.85 1.16 8.93
N MET A 19 3.31 0.20 8.16
CA MET A 19 2.06 0.44 7.43
C MET A 19 0.85 0.54 8.35
N GLY A 20 0.73 -0.34 9.36
CA GLY A 20 -0.38 -0.30 10.32
C GLY A 20 -0.43 1.01 11.10
N ARG A 21 0.73 1.49 11.59
CA ARG A 21 0.85 2.80 12.25
C ARG A 21 0.49 3.95 11.28
N THR A 22 0.97 3.88 10.05
CA THR A 22 0.69 4.90 9.02
C THR A 22 -0.81 5.03 8.75
N LEU A 23 -1.52 3.91 8.62
CA LEU A 23 -2.96 3.92 8.38
C LEU A 23 -3.72 4.51 9.57
N LEU A 24 -3.39 4.11 10.81
CA LEU A 24 -4.01 4.69 12.01
C LEU A 24 -3.77 6.20 12.09
N ARG A 25 -2.51 6.65 11.94
CA ARG A 25 -2.17 8.07 11.94
C ARG A 25 -2.95 8.83 10.86
N GLY A 26 -2.96 8.32 9.62
CA GLY A 26 -3.70 8.96 8.52
C GLY A 26 -5.20 9.09 8.80
N LEU A 27 -5.82 8.08 9.44
CA LEU A 27 -7.22 8.13 9.84
C LEU A 27 -7.48 9.18 10.94
N PHE A 28 -6.57 9.32 11.91
CA PHE A 28 -6.67 10.33 12.98
C PHE A 28 -6.44 11.74 12.45
N ASP A 29 -5.41 11.95 11.63
CA ASP A 29 -5.09 13.24 11.02
C ASP A 29 -6.23 13.74 10.12
N ALA A 30 -6.85 12.82 9.38
CA ALA A 30 -8.03 13.10 8.56
C ALA A 30 -9.33 13.24 9.36
N LYS A 31 -9.27 13.05 10.70
CA LYS A 31 -10.44 13.08 11.60
C LYS A 31 -11.56 12.11 11.19
N LEU A 32 -11.18 11.00 10.59
CA LEU A 32 -12.09 9.92 10.17
C LEU A 32 -12.33 8.92 11.30
N LEU A 33 -11.38 8.80 12.22
CA LEU A 33 -11.44 7.93 13.39
C LEU A 33 -10.82 8.63 14.59
N THR A 34 -11.21 8.24 15.80
CA THR A 34 -10.57 8.69 17.04
C THR A 34 -9.76 7.55 17.66
N PRO A 35 -8.72 7.85 18.48
CA PRO A 35 -7.96 6.78 19.16
C PRO A 35 -8.83 5.84 20.00
N GLY A 36 -9.91 6.33 20.61
CA GLY A 36 -10.85 5.52 21.38
C GLY A 36 -11.66 4.51 20.55
N GLN A 37 -11.69 4.67 19.22
CA GLN A 37 -12.35 3.76 18.28
C GLN A 37 -11.38 2.79 17.62
N ALA A 38 -10.13 2.72 18.07
CA ALA A 38 -9.12 1.87 17.47
C ALA A 38 -8.33 1.08 18.51
N TRP A 39 -7.83 -0.06 18.10
CA TRP A 39 -6.81 -0.83 18.82
C TRP A 39 -5.79 -1.38 17.81
N ALA A 40 -4.62 -1.74 18.32
CA ALA A 40 -3.57 -2.32 17.51
C ALA A 40 -3.04 -3.60 18.16
N ALA A 41 -2.43 -4.47 17.35
CA ALA A 41 -1.70 -5.63 17.85
C ALA A 41 -0.30 -5.70 17.23
N ALA A 42 0.69 -6.05 18.06
CA ALA A 42 2.07 -6.24 17.64
C ALA A 42 2.68 -7.49 18.27
N HIS A 43 3.77 -7.97 17.69
CA HIS A 43 4.44 -9.19 18.14
C HIS A 43 5.21 -8.99 19.46
N SER A 44 5.85 -7.82 19.66
CA SER A 44 6.64 -7.51 20.86
C SER A 44 5.95 -6.48 21.75
N GLN A 45 6.21 -6.57 23.05
CA GLN A 45 5.71 -5.59 24.03
C GLN A 45 6.30 -4.19 23.74
N GLU A 46 7.58 -4.12 23.41
CA GLU A 46 8.24 -2.88 23.04
C GLU A 46 7.50 -2.13 21.92
N THR A 47 7.13 -2.85 20.85
CA THR A 47 6.34 -2.25 19.76
C THR A 47 4.95 -1.84 20.24
N CYS A 48 4.32 -2.59 21.13
CA CYS A 48 3.02 -2.20 21.70
C CYS A 48 3.13 -0.91 22.51
N ASP A 49 4.16 -0.78 23.33
CA ASP A 49 4.41 0.41 24.16
C ASP A 49 4.69 1.64 23.30
N GLU A 50 5.50 1.49 22.25
CA GLU A 50 5.75 2.56 21.27
C GLU A 50 4.45 3.01 20.58
N VAL A 51 3.63 2.08 20.09
CA VAL A 51 2.37 2.40 19.39
C VAL A 51 1.39 3.11 20.32
N ALA A 52 1.28 2.64 21.57
CA ALA A 52 0.40 3.27 22.55
C ALA A 52 0.87 4.70 22.89
N ALA A 53 2.16 4.89 23.05
CA ALA A 53 2.74 6.23 23.31
C ALA A 53 2.60 7.18 22.11
N GLU A 54 2.78 6.66 20.89
CA GLU A 54 2.78 7.45 19.65
C GLU A 54 1.36 7.84 19.20
N LEU A 55 0.41 6.91 19.28
CA LEU A 55 -0.92 7.05 18.68
C LEU A 55 -2.06 7.15 19.70
N GLY A 56 -1.78 6.91 20.98
CA GLY A 56 -2.79 6.94 22.03
C GLY A 56 -3.83 5.82 21.92
N VAL A 57 -3.51 4.70 21.23
CA VAL A 57 -4.41 3.56 21.07
C VAL A 57 -3.95 2.38 21.93
N PRO A 58 -4.87 1.58 22.49
CA PRO A 58 -4.52 0.31 23.11
C PRO A 58 -3.77 -0.58 22.10
N CYS A 59 -2.56 -1.02 22.45
CA CYS A 59 -1.83 -2.01 21.67
C CYS A 59 -1.54 -3.24 22.50
N VAL A 60 -1.84 -4.41 21.96
CA VAL A 60 -1.82 -5.69 22.68
C VAL A 60 -1.04 -6.74 21.89
N ARG A 61 -0.55 -7.77 22.58
CA ARG A 61 0.07 -8.93 21.94
C ARG A 61 -0.95 -10.02 21.63
N ASP A 62 -1.91 -10.19 22.53
CA ASP A 62 -3.07 -11.06 22.33
C ASP A 62 -4.32 -10.20 22.13
N TYR A 63 -5.02 -10.43 21.04
CA TYR A 63 -6.18 -9.66 20.62
C TYR A 63 -7.47 -10.46 20.55
N ALA A 64 -7.46 -11.71 21.04
CA ALA A 64 -8.62 -12.61 20.95
C ALA A 64 -9.88 -11.98 21.57
N ASP A 65 -9.75 -11.36 22.75
CA ASP A 65 -10.87 -10.73 23.46
C ASP A 65 -11.44 -9.48 22.75
N ARG A 66 -10.72 -8.93 21.77
CA ARG A 66 -11.16 -7.73 21.05
C ARG A 66 -11.94 -8.04 19.77
N LEU A 67 -11.85 -9.26 19.28
CA LEU A 67 -12.43 -9.64 17.99
C LEU A 67 -13.95 -9.55 17.96
N ALA A 68 -14.62 -9.84 19.10
CA ALA A 68 -16.08 -9.80 19.22
C ALA A 68 -16.67 -8.39 18.98
N ASP A 69 -15.95 -7.34 19.40
CA ASP A 69 -16.41 -5.96 19.38
C ASP A 69 -15.81 -5.16 18.22
N THR A 70 -15.12 -5.84 17.27
CA THR A 70 -14.44 -5.17 16.16
C THR A 70 -15.22 -5.27 14.86
N ASP A 71 -15.44 -4.14 14.21
CA ASP A 71 -16.21 -4.05 12.96
C ASP A 71 -15.34 -4.11 11.72
N VAL A 72 -14.10 -3.60 11.81
CA VAL A 72 -13.12 -3.61 10.73
C VAL A 72 -11.78 -4.09 11.27
N ILE A 73 -11.19 -5.08 10.63
CA ILE A 73 -9.85 -5.57 10.97
C ILE A 73 -8.92 -5.37 9.78
N LEU A 74 -7.87 -4.56 9.97
CA LEU A 74 -6.78 -4.39 9.03
C LEU A 74 -5.66 -5.39 9.35
N ILE A 75 -5.34 -6.27 8.40
CA ILE A 75 -4.28 -7.27 8.53
C ILE A 75 -3.03 -6.74 7.84
N CYS A 76 -2.11 -6.19 8.64
CA CYS A 76 -0.90 -5.48 8.21
C CYS A 76 0.39 -6.23 8.58
N VAL A 77 0.32 -7.54 8.75
CA VAL A 77 1.48 -8.38 9.06
C VAL A 77 2.32 -8.72 7.83
N LYS A 78 3.50 -9.27 8.04
CA LYS A 78 4.31 -9.82 6.92
C LYS A 78 3.70 -11.13 6.41
N PRO A 79 3.85 -11.49 5.12
CA PRO A 79 3.24 -12.70 4.55
C PRO A 79 3.52 -14.00 5.32
N LYS A 80 4.70 -14.12 5.95
CA LYS A 80 5.08 -15.28 6.76
C LYS A 80 4.23 -15.47 8.04
N GLN A 81 3.55 -14.43 8.49
CA GLN A 81 2.70 -14.42 9.69
C GLN A 81 1.20 -14.59 9.34
N ALA A 82 0.88 -14.71 8.05
CA ALA A 82 -0.51 -14.80 7.60
C ALA A 82 -1.25 -16.00 8.19
N ALA A 83 -0.59 -17.16 8.27
CA ALA A 83 -1.19 -18.38 8.83
C ALA A 83 -1.57 -18.19 10.31
N ASP A 84 -0.67 -17.62 11.13
CA ASP A 84 -0.91 -17.40 12.55
C ASP A 84 -2.11 -16.45 12.77
N VAL A 85 -2.23 -15.42 11.92
CA VAL A 85 -3.36 -14.48 12.00
C VAL A 85 -4.67 -15.16 11.59
N VAL A 86 -4.67 -15.94 10.51
CA VAL A 86 -5.85 -16.68 10.08
C VAL A 86 -6.31 -17.65 11.15
N ASP A 87 -5.38 -18.41 11.75
CA ASP A 87 -5.66 -19.33 12.85
C ASP A 87 -6.24 -18.62 14.09
N ALA A 88 -5.72 -17.45 14.42
CA ALA A 88 -6.24 -16.64 15.52
C ALA A 88 -7.66 -16.13 15.25
N LEU A 89 -7.92 -15.67 14.02
CA LEU A 89 -9.25 -15.22 13.59
C LEU A 89 -10.25 -16.39 13.56
N ALA A 90 -9.83 -17.58 13.11
CA ALA A 90 -10.69 -18.77 13.04
C ALA A 90 -11.13 -19.27 14.42
N ARG A 91 -10.25 -19.14 15.42
CA ARG A 91 -10.54 -19.55 16.81
C ARG A 91 -11.22 -18.45 17.63
N GLY A 92 -11.11 -17.22 17.19
CA GLY A 92 -11.64 -16.06 17.91
C GLY A 92 -13.11 -15.79 17.58
N PRO A 93 -13.77 -14.95 18.39
CA PRO A 93 -15.19 -14.62 18.25
C PRO A 93 -15.41 -13.54 17.16
N VAL A 94 -14.85 -13.73 15.95
CA VAL A 94 -15.06 -12.81 14.82
C VAL A 94 -16.52 -12.86 14.37
N ARG A 95 -17.17 -11.70 14.29
CA ARG A 95 -18.54 -11.61 13.82
C ARG A 95 -18.64 -11.79 12.31
N ARG A 96 -19.79 -12.27 11.84
CA ARG A 96 -20.06 -12.51 10.41
C ARG A 96 -20.06 -11.24 9.56
N ASP A 97 -20.32 -10.08 10.17
CA ASP A 97 -20.38 -8.76 9.54
C ASP A 97 -19.08 -7.96 9.70
N THR A 98 -18.07 -8.49 10.39
CA THR A 98 -16.75 -7.87 10.49
C THR A 98 -16.08 -7.82 9.13
N LEU A 99 -15.72 -6.61 8.67
CA LEU A 99 -14.95 -6.43 7.45
C LEU A 99 -13.47 -6.74 7.69
N LEU A 100 -12.95 -7.72 6.97
CA LEU A 100 -11.54 -8.10 7.01
C LEU A 100 -10.80 -7.51 5.80
N ILE A 101 -9.77 -6.71 6.05
CA ILE A 101 -8.97 -6.06 5.01
C ILE A 101 -7.52 -6.52 5.12
N SER A 102 -7.00 -7.17 4.09
CA SER A 102 -5.61 -7.65 4.04
C SER A 102 -4.77 -6.82 3.10
N ILE A 103 -3.56 -6.42 3.54
CA ILE A 103 -2.54 -5.79 2.69
C ILE A 103 -1.44 -6.76 2.23
N LEU A 104 -1.66 -8.05 2.37
CA LEU A 104 -0.66 -9.08 2.09
C LEU A 104 -0.46 -9.28 0.58
N ALA A 105 0.78 -9.16 0.13
CA ALA A 105 1.14 -9.41 -1.26
C ALA A 105 0.99 -10.91 -1.59
N GLY A 106 0.45 -11.23 -2.77
CA GLY A 106 0.35 -12.59 -3.29
C GLY A 106 -0.77 -13.45 -2.69
N VAL A 107 -1.48 -13.00 -1.65
CA VAL A 107 -2.60 -13.75 -1.05
C VAL A 107 -3.93 -13.17 -1.53
N THR A 108 -4.76 -14.02 -2.14
CA THR A 108 -6.08 -13.63 -2.67
C THR A 108 -7.16 -13.67 -1.59
N THR A 109 -8.25 -12.92 -1.82
CA THR A 109 -9.45 -12.97 -0.96
C THR A 109 -10.04 -14.37 -0.92
N ALA A 110 -10.13 -15.04 -2.06
CA ALA A 110 -10.61 -16.42 -2.14
C ALA A 110 -9.80 -17.38 -1.25
N ARG A 111 -8.46 -17.13 -1.12
CA ARG A 111 -7.63 -17.94 -0.22
C ARG A 111 -7.97 -17.71 1.25
N PHE A 112 -8.17 -16.47 1.65
CA PHE A 112 -8.61 -16.16 3.00
C PHE A 112 -9.99 -16.72 3.32
N GLU A 113 -10.94 -16.62 2.38
CA GLU A 113 -12.29 -17.16 2.52
C GLU A 113 -12.27 -18.69 2.71
N GLN A 114 -11.36 -19.41 2.01
CA GLN A 114 -11.17 -20.86 2.18
C GLN A 114 -10.55 -21.22 3.53
N LEU A 115 -9.55 -20.45 3.98
CA LEU A 115 -8.81 -20.76 5.21
C LEU A 115 -9.62 -20.46 6.47
N LEU A 116 -10.43 -19.39 6.43
CA LEU A 116 -11.13 -18.94 7.62
C LEU A 116 -12.46 -19.68 7.86
N ASP A 117 -13.08 -20.22 6.79
CA ASP A 117 -14.42 -20.85 6.81
C ASP A 117 -15.49 -20.02 7.56
N LEU A 118 -15.32 -18.70 7.58
CA LEU A 118 -16.25 -17.75 8.17
C LEU A 118 -16.92 -16.95 7.05
N PRO A 119 -18.23 -16.67 7.15
CA PRO A 119 -18.96 -15.93 6.11
C PRO A 119 -18.71 -14.41 6.20
N THR A 120 -17.51 -13.99 6.54
CA THR A 120 -17.09 -12.59 6.68
C THR A 120 -16.77 -11.95 5.32
N PRO A 121 -17.04 -10.66 5.11
CA PRO A 121 -16.59 -9.94 3.92
C PRO A 121 -15.06 -9.70 3.96
N TRP A 122 -14.40 -9.97 2.84
CA TRP A 122 -12.98 -9.73 2.65
C TRP A 122 -12.71 -8.66 1.61
N VAL A 123 -11.74 -7.80 1.90
CA VAL A 123 -11.17 -6.86 0.93
C VAL A 123 -9.65 -7.05 0.91
N ARG A 124 -9.10 -7.15 -0.27
CA ARG A 124 -7.66 -7.10 -0.50
C ARG A 124 -7.27 -5.68 -0.83
N ALA A 125 -6.25 -5.14 -0.17
CA ALA A 125 -5.69 -3.83 -0.43
C ALA A 125 -4.20 -3.94 -0.74
N MET A 126 -3.73 -3.14 -1.68
CA MET A 126 -2.32 -3.08 -2.07
C MET A 126 -1.82 -1.63 -1.96
N PRO A 127 -1.47 -1.17 -0.74
CA PRO A 127 -0.81 0.11 -0.51
C PRO A 127 0.66 0.06 -0.91
N ASN A 128 1.31 1.23 -0.93
CA ASN A 128 2.75 1.34 -1.10
C ASN A 128 3.38 2.25 -0.03
N THR A 129 4.70 2.25 0.07
CA THR A 129 5.45 2.96 1.13
C THR A 129 5.24 4.47 1.17
N PRO A 130 4.98 5.21 0.05
CA PRO A 130 4.68 6.64 0.12
C PRO A 130 3.42 7.02 0.92
N CYS A 131 2.61 6.05 1.37
CA CYS A 131 1.56 6.28 2.36
C CYS A 131 2.09 6.99 3.62
N VAL A 132 3.34 6.74 4.02
CA VAL A 132 3.98 7.37 5.20
C VAL A 132 3.97 8.90 5.14
N VAL A 133 4.03 9.45 3.93
CA VAL A 133 3.99 10.91 3.70
C VAL A 133 2.66 11.38 3.08
N GLY A 134 1.61 10.58 3.17
CA GLY A 134 0.28 10.92 2.63
C GLY A 134 0.22 10.93 1.09
N ALA A 135 1.22 10.37 0.42
CA ALA A 135 1.31 10.31 -1.05
C ALA A 135 1.27 8.86 -1.58
N GLY A 136 0.59 7.98 -0.87
CA GLY A 136 0.44 6.59 -1.27
C GLY A 136 -0.45 6.39 -2.48
N MET A 137 -0.27 5.26 -3.14
CA MET A 137 -1.22 4.71 -4.10
C MET A 137 -1.68 3.35 -3.60
N THR A 138 -2.98 3.20 -3.43
CA THR A 138 -3.59 1.94 -3.01
C THR A 138 -4.63 1.50 -4.03
N VAL A 139 -4.70 0.19 -4.29
CA VAL A 139 -5.90 -0.40 -4.89
C VAL A 139 -6.58 -1.30 -3.87
N VAL A 140 -7.91 -1.39 -3.98
CA VAL A 140 -8.73 -2.30 -3.17
C VAL A 140 -9.58 -3.17 -4.08
N ALA A 141 -9.75 -4.43 -3.71
CA ALA A 141 -10.55 -5.40 -4.45
C ALA A 141 -11.36 -6.26 -3.47
N GLY A 142 -12.61 -6.51 -3.79
CA GLY A 142 -13.51 -7.28 -2.94
C GLY A 142 -13.42 -8.78 -3.18
N GLY A 143 -13.57 -9.55 -2.11
CA GLY A 143 -13.87 -10.98 -2.16
C GLY A 143 -15.35 -11.24 -2.46
N THR A 144 -15.74 -12.51 -2.43
CA THR A 144 -17.07 -12.96 -2.86
C THR A 144 -18.22 -12.41 -2.01
N ARG A 145 -17.96 -12.01 -0.77
CA ARG A 145 -18.95 -11.49 0.17
C ARG A 145 -18.80 -9.98 0.43
N ALA A 146 -17.84 -9.33 -0.23
CA ALA A 146 -17.68 -7.88 -0.12
C ALA A 146 -18.79 -7.17 -0.92
N SER A 147 -19.49 -6.25 -0.28
CA SER A 147 -20.44 -5.35 -0.93
C SER A 147 -19.76 -4.05 -1.35
N ASP A 148 -20.44 -3.24 -2.17
CA ASP A 148 -20.00 -1.90 -2.54
C ASP A 148 -19.74 -1.02 -1.30
N ALA A 149 -20.55 -1.13 -0.25
CA ALA A 149 -20.34 -0.42 1.00
C ALA A 149 -19.02 -0.83 1.71
N HIS A 150 -18.63 -2.09 1.63
CA HIS A 150 -17.33 -2.55 2.16
C HIS A 150 -16.17 -2.00 1.34
N LEU A 151 -16.30 -1.94 0.02
CA LEU A 151 -15.30 -1.36 -0.88
C LEU A 151 -15.16 0.15 -0.67
N ASP A 152 -16.27 0.87 -0.53
CA ASP A 152 -16.28 2.30 -0.23
C ASP A 152 -15.62 2.59 1.12
N LEU A 153 -15.91 1.78 2.14
CA LEU A 153 -15.28 1.90 3.46
C LEU A 153 -13.77 1.68 3.37
N ALA A 154 -13.33 0.62 2.68
CA ALA A 154 -11.92 0.36 2.45
C ALA A 154 -11.26 1.50 1.65
N GLN A 155 -11.91 2.01 0.60
CA GLN A 155 -11.42 3.15 -0.17
C GLN A 155 -11.24 4.39 0.71
N ARG A 156 -12.19 4.70 1.59
CA ARG A 156 -12.07 5.83 2.54
C ARG A 156 -10.90 5.65 3.50
N ILE A 157 -10.68 4.43 4.02
CA ILE A 157 -9.54 4.12 4.90
C ILE A 157 -8.22 4.47 4.19
N PHE A 158 -7.98 3.92 3.00
CA PHE A 158 -6.72 4.12 2.30
C PHE A 158 -6.60 5.51 1.66
N SER A 159 -7.70 6.22 1.42
CA SER A 159 -7.68 7.60 0.95
C SER A 159 -7.17 8.59 2.01
N SER A 160 -7.10 8.20 3.28
CA SER A 160 -6.49 8.99 4.36
C SER A 160 -4.96 9.13 4.22
N VAL A 161 -4.32 8.25 3.46
CA VAL A 161 -2.86 8.20 3.29
C VAL A 161 -2.41 8.33 1.83
N GLY A 162 -3.30 8.76 0.93
CA GLY A 162 -2.97 8.95 -0.48
C GLY A 162 -4.17 8.78 -1.39
N ARG A 163 -3.95 8.27 -2.60
CA ARG A 163 -5.00 7.94 -3.57
C ARG A 163 -5.39 6.48 -3.45
N CYS A 164 -6.68 6.18 -3.56
CA CYS A 164 -7.19 4.81 -3.56
C CYS A 164 -8.14 4.58 -4.74
N ARG A 165 -8.08 3.38 -5.34
CA ARG A 165 -8.96 2.95 -6.44
C ARG A 165 -9.52 1.55 -6.15
N ILE A 166 -10.79 1.36 -6.46
CA ILE A 166 -11.42 0.05 -6.49
C ILE A 166 -11.12 -0.58 -7.85
N VAL A 167 -10.68 -1.84 -7.85
CA VAL A 167 -10.31 -2.59 -9.05
C VAL A 167 -10.76 -4.05 -8.93
N ASP A 168 -10.72 -4.78 -10.05
CA ASP A 168 -10.84 -6.24 -10.03
C ASP A 168 -9.59 -6.87 -9.39
N GLU A 169 -9.77 -7.94 -8.59
CA GLU A 169 -8.67 -8.58 -7.86
C GLU A 169 -7.58 -9.14 -8.78
N SER A 170 -7.92 -9.51 -10.02
CA SER A 170 -6.96 -9.99 -11.01
C SER A 170 -5.82 -9.02 -11.30
N TYR A 171 -6.05 -7.72 -11.13
CA TYR A 171 -5.03 -6.69 -11.30
C TYR A 171 -4.05 -6.57 -10.12
N CYS A 172 -4.37 -7.09 -8.95
CA CYS A 172 -3.59 -6.86 -7.73
C CYS A 172 -2.12 -7.30 -7.82
N ASN A 173 -1.81 -8.36 -8.57
CA ASN A 173 -0.42 -8.82 -8.74
C ASN A 173 0.38 -7.86 -9.61
N ALA A 174 -0.18 -7.41 -10.75
CA ALA A 174 0.44 -6.40 -11.60
C ALA A 174 0.58 -5.04 -10.88
N VAL A 175 -0.43 -4.65 -10.09
CA VAL A 175 -0.38 -3.46 -9.25
C VAL A 175 0.72 -3.58 -8.19
N THR A 176 0.90 -4.75 -7.59
CA THR A 176 2.01 -4.97 -6.64
C THR A 176 3.36 -4.73 -7.31
N ALA A 177 3.55 -5.22 -8.53
CA ALA A 177 4.79 -5.00 -9.29
C ALA A 177 4.99 -3.54 -9.70
N LEU A 178 3.92 -2.88 -10.16
CA LEU A 178 3.99 -1.51 -10.68
C LEU A 178 4.02 -0.44 -9.59
N SER A 179 3.12 -0.54 -8.61
CA SER A 179 2.87 0.47 -7.57
C SER A 179 3.46 0.06 -6.22
N GLY A 180 3.37 -1.20 -5.83
CA GLY A 180 3.96 -1.72 -4.60
C GLY A 180 5.50 -1.68 -4.62
N SER A 181 6.10 -2.19 -5.70
CA SER A 181 7.55 -2.17 -5.94
C SER A 181 8.04 -0.86 -6.57
N GLY A 182 7.15 -0.12 -7.19
CA GLY A 182 7.45 1.12 -7.93
C GLY A 182 8.32 2.13 -7.20
N PRO A 183 8.12 2.39 -5.89
CA PRO A 183 8.98 3.31 -5.14
C PRO A 183 10.47 2.96 -5.24
N ALA A 184 10.83 1.67 -5.23
CA ALA A 184 12.22 1.24 -5.38
C ALA A 184 12.79 1.61 -6.75
N TYR A 185 11.99 1.51 -7.81
CA TYR A 185 12.40 1.91 -9.16
C TYR A 185 12.62 3.42 -9.26
N MET A 186 11.73 4.20 -8.64
CA MET A 186 11.86 5.65 -8.59
C MET A 186 13.10 6.08 -7.80
N TYR A 187 13.38 5.45 -6.65
CA TYR A 187 14.58 5.75 -5.87
C TYR A 187 15.86 5.43 -6.65
N LEU A 188 15.92 4.30 -7.37
CA LEU A 188 17.06 3.97 -8.24
C LEU A 188 17.25 5.03 -9.34
N MET A 189 16.17 5.49 -9.99
CA MET A 189 16.25 6.54 -10.99
C MET A 189 16.67 7.89 -10.39
N MET A 190 16.16 8.25 -9.21
CA MET A 190 16.58 9.46 -8.49
C MET A 190 18.06 9.44 -8.16
N GLU A 191 18.57 8.32 -7.63
CA GLU A 191 19.99 8.13 -7.32
C GLU A 191 20.86 8.28 -8.58
N ALA A 192 20.52 7.57 -9.66
CA ALA A 192 21.27 7.63 -10.91
C ALA A 192 21.30 9.03 -11.52
N MET A 193 20.18 9.76 -11.49
CA MET A 193 20.11 11.13 -11.98
C MET A 193 20.89 12.10 -11.09
N ALA A 194 20.86 11.92 -9.76
CA ALA A 194 21.64 12.74 -8.83
C ALA A 194 23.15 12.52 -9.03
N ASP A 195 23.59 11.29 -9.24
CA ASP A 195 24.99 10.97 -9.55
C ASP A 195 25.43 11.57 -10.90
N ALA A 196 24.54 11.56 -11.89
CA ALA A 196 24.80 12.26 -13.16
C ALA A 196 24.94 13.78 -12.96
N GLY A 197 24.13 14.37 -12.07
CA GLY A 197 24.26 15.78 -11.68
C GLY A 197 25.63 16.08 -11.06
N VAL A 198 26.10 15.21 -10.16
CA VAL A 198 27.44 15.36 -9.56
C VAL A 198 28.54 15.22 -10.63
N ARG A 199 28.39 14.31 -11.58
CA ARG A 199 29.34 14.12 -12.68
C ARG A 199 29.50 15.36 -13.55
N VAL A 200 28.47 16.18 -13.68
CA VAL A 200 28.51 17.43 -14.45
C VAL A 200 28.78 18.66 -13.57
N GLY A 201 29.17 18.46 -12.30
CA GLY A 201 29.71 19.51 -11.42
C GLY A 201 28.73 20.06 -10.38
N LEU A 202 27.55 19.49 -10.19
CA LEU A 202 26.65 19.93 -9.12
C LEU A 202 27.06 19.34 -7.76
N PRO A 203 26.90 20.10 -6.66
CA PRO A 203 26.96 19.52 -5.32
C PRO A 203 25.92 18.41 -5.13
N ARG A 204 26.27 17.32 -4.44
CA ARG A 204 25.40 16.14 -4.29
C ARG A 204 24.02 16.46 -3.70
N ASP A 205 23.98 17.24 -2.64
CA ASP A 205 22.74 17.60 -1.97
C ASP A 205 21.80 18.42 -2.89
N LEU A 206 22.38 19.35 -3.66
CA LEU A 206 21.63 20.11 -4.65
C LEU A 206 21.11 19.21 -5.78
N ALA A 207 21.95 18.31 -6.29
CA ALA A 207 21.56 17.37 -7.35
C ALA A 207 20.38 16.50 -6.91
N LEU A 208 20.42 15.95 -5.68
CA LEU A 208 19.34 15.13 -5.13
C LEU A 208 18.03 15.95 -4.96
N GLN A 209 18.12 17.17 -4.44
CA GLN A 209 16.96 18.05 -4.30
C GLN A 209 16.30 18.39 -5.63
N LEU A 210 17.11 18.73 -6.65
CA LEU A 210 16.62 19.04 -8.00
C LEU A 210 15.89 17.84 -8.62
N VAL A 211 16.48 16.65 -8.53
CA VAL A 211 15.88 15.43 -9.08
C VAL A 211 14.58 15.08 -8.38
N ALA A 212 14.58 15.05 -7.05
CA ALA A 212 13.39 14.71 -6.27
C ALA A 212 12.23 15.67 -6.55
N GLN A 213 12.49 16.99 -6.56
CA GLN A 213 11.46 17.99 -6.87
C GLN A 213 10.98 17.90 -8.32
N THR A 214 11.87 17.62 -9.28
CA THR A 214 11.51 17.46 -10.68
C THR A 214 10.61 16.24 -10.88
N MET A 215 10.94 15.10 -10.28
CA MET A 215 10.08 13.90 -10.34
C MET A 215 8.71 14.12 -9.71
N LEU A 216 8.67 14.76 -8.54
CA LEU A 216 7.41 15.13 -7.87
C LEU A 216 6.55 16.02 -8.76
N GLY A 217 7.12 17.10 -9.32
CA GLY A 217 6.43 18.04 -10.20
C GLY A 217 5.91 17.36 -11.46
N SER A 218 6.73 16.52 -12.11
CA SER A 218 6.34 15.80 -13.31
C SER A 218 5.21 14.81 -13.06
N ALA A 219 5.24 14.08 -11.95
CA ALA A 219 4.16 13.18 -11.54
C ALA A 219 2.85 13.96 -11.27
N ARG A 220 2.94 15.12 -10.58
CA ARG A 220 1.79 15.98 -10.34
C ARG A 220 1.20 16.51 -11.64
N MET A 221 2.00 16.92 -12.61
CA MET A 221 1.52 17.36 -13.94
C MET A 221 0.66 16.29 -14.60
N VAL A 222 1.06 15.01 -14.59
CA VAL A 222 0.25 13.92 -15.14
C VAL A 222 -1.06 13.75 -14.38
N LEU A 223 -0.99 13.74 -13.05
CA LEU A 223 -2.15 13.46 -12.17
C LEU A 223 -3.19 14.60 -12.13
N GLU A 224 -2.74 15.84 -12.24
CA GLU A 224 -3.61 17.03 -12.12
C GLU A 224 -4.15 17.49 -13.47
N THR A 225 -3.36 17.34 -14.54
CA THR A 225 -3.79 17.74 -15.89
C THR A 225 -4.47 16.63 -16.68
N ASN A 226 -4.30 15.38 -16.25
CA ASN A 226 -4.76 14.17 -16.95
C ASN A 226 -4.23 14.07 -18.40
N ARG A 227 -3.12 14.75 -18.71
CA ARG A 227 -2.47 14.71 -20.03
C ARG A 227 -1.57 13.50 -20.16
N HIS A 228 -1.47 12.98 -21.38
CA HIS A 228 -0.59 11.85 -21.67
C HIS A 228 0.88 12.23 -21.45
N PRO A 229 1.73 11.40 -20.79
CA PRO A 229 3.13 11.71 -20.52
C PRO A 229 3.95 12.08 -21.77
N ALA A 230 3.67 11.48 -22.94
CA ALA A 230 4.34 11.83 -24.17
C ALA A 230 4.08 13.29 -24.60
N SER A 231 2.84 13.77 -24.45
CA SER A 231 2.49 15.17 -24.74
C SER A 231 3.21 16.14 -23.79
N LEU A 232 3.28 15.80 -22.49
CA LEU A 232 4.01 16.62 -21.50
C LEU A 232 5.53 16.64 -21.79
N ARG A 233 6.09 15.50 -22.24
CA ARG A 233 7.49 15.44 -22.68
C ARG A 233 7.73 16.33 -23.92
N ASP A 234 6.82 16.31 -24.88
CA ASP A 234 6.94 17.10 -26.09
C ASP A 234 6.92 18.61 -25.79
N ASP A 235 6.11 19.06 -24.83
CA ASP A 235 6.07 20.46 -24.38
C ASP A 235 7.44 20.99 -23.87
N VAL A 236 8.27 20.13 -23.31
CA VAL A 236 9.61 20.51 -22.78
C VAL A 236 10.74 20.16 -23.74
N THR A 237 10.41 19.65 -24.94
CA THR A 237 11.39 19.22 -25.95
C THR A 237 11.40 20.20 -27.08
N THR A 238 12.42 21.07 -27.10
CA THR A 238 12.60 22.08 -28.18
C THR A 238 13.51 21.56 -29.29
N PRO A 239 13.34 22.04 -30.56
CA PRO A 239 14.23 21.68 -31.67
C PRO A 239 15.69 21.99 -31.34
N ALA A 240 16.59 21.02 -31.53
CA ALA A 240 18.02 21.11 -31.25
C ALA A 240 18.36 21.45 -29.79
N GLY A 241 17.39 21.35 -28.84
CA GLY A 241 17.59 21.64 -27.43
C GLY A 241 18.31 20.52 -26.67
N CYS A 242 18.76 20.83 -25.45
CA CYS A 242 19.41 19.85 -24.59
C CYS A 242 18.47 18.69 -24.20
N THR A 243 17.17 18.96 -24.09
CA THR A 243 16.16 17.94 -23.68
C THR A 243 16.10 16.81 -24.71
N ILE A 244 16.01 17.09 -25.99
CA ILE A 244 15.95 16.02 -27.02
C ILE A 244 17.24 15.20 -27.05
N GLY A 245 18.40 15.83 -26.86
CA GLY A 245 19.68 15.10 -26.77
C GLY A 245 19.70 14.12 -25.58
N GLY A 246 19.24 14.54 -24.41
CA GLY A 246 19.11 13.67 -23.24
C GLY A 246 18.11 12.54 -23.43
N VAL A 247 16.93 12.84 -24.01
CA VAL A 247 15.89 11.82 -24.29
C VAL A 247 16.44 10.74 -25.23
N LEU A 248 17.15 11.11 -26.29
CA LEU A 248 17.74 10.14 -27.22
C LEU A 248 18.74 9.20 -26.54
N MET A 249 19.57 9.72 -25.64
CA MET A 249 20.49 8.85 -24.86
C MET A 249 19.75 7.84 -24.00
N LEU A 250 18.62 8.20 -23.41
CA LEU A 250 17.78 7.29 -22.64
C LEU A 250 17.11 6.22 -23.52
N GLU A 251 16.67 6.60 -24.73
CA GLU A 251 16.09 5.65 -25.69
C GLU A 251 17.16 4.67 -26.21
N ASP A 252 18.36 5.16 -26.56
CA ASP A 252 19.50 4.31 -26.94
C ASP A 252 19.88 3.32 -25.84
N GLY A 253 19.78 3.74 -24.57
CA GLY A 253 19.92 2.89 -23.38
C GLY A 253 18.78 1.91 -23.16
N LYS A 254 17.76 1.89 -24.04
CA LYS A 254 16.59 0.98 -23.99
C LYS A 254 15.80 1.07 -22.70
N ILE A 255 15.68 2.27 -22.09
CA ILE A 255 15.02 2.48 -20.80
C ILE A 255 13.61 1.88 -20.76
N ARG A 256 12.83 2.00 -21.84
CA ARG A 256 11.46 1.47 -21.92
C ARG A 256 11.44 -0.06 -21.76
N SER A 257 12.33 -0.74 -22.49
CA SER A 257 12.43 -2.20 -22.45
C SER A 257 12.92 -2.70 -21.09
N VAL A 258 13.84 -1.99 -20.44
CA VAL A 258 14.35 -2.35 -19.12
C VAL A 258 13.25 -2.23 -18.07
N LEU A 259 12.50 -1.11 -18.09
CA LEU A 259 11.38 -0.89 -17.15
C LEU A 259 10.23 -1.90 -17.36
N ALA A 260 9.90 -2.22 -18.63
CA ALA A 260 8.89 -3.22 -18.93
C ALA A 260 9.27 -4.58 -18.33
N ARG A 261 10.50 -5.05 -18.57
CA ARG A 261 10.99 -6.33 -18.02
C ARG A 261 11.07 -6.34 -16.49
N ALA A 262 11.40 -5.20 -15.87
CA ALA A 262 11.42 -5.11 -14.41
C ALA A 262 10.02 -5.32 -13.82
N VAL A 263 8.99 -4.72 -14.41
CA VAL A 263 7.59 -4.91 -13.98
C VAL A 263 7.10 -6.33 -14.26
N GLU A 264 7.41 -6.90 -15.43
CA GLU A 264 7.07 -8.29 -15.79
C GLU A 264 7.69 -9.28 -14.78
N GLU A 265 8.97 -9.15 -14.50
CA GLU A 265 9.67 -10.04 -13.56
C GLU A 265 9.10 -9.91 -12.13
N ALA A 266 8.85 -8.69 -11.66
CA ALA A 266 8.24 -8.48 -10.36
C ALA A 266 6.83 -9.11 -10.28
N THR A 267 6.02 -9.01 -11.35
CA THR A 267 4.69 -9.63 -11.44
C THR A 267 4.80 -11.14 -11.34
N ARG A 268 5.72 -11.75 -12.08
CA ARG A 268 5.99 -13.19 -12.05
C ARG A 268 6.38 -13.69 -10.66
N ILE A 269 7.23 -12.92 -9.96
CA ILE A 269 7.65 -13.25 -8.58
C ILE A 269 6.44 -13.18 -7.62
N VAL A 270 5.59 -12.16 -7.71
CA VAL A 270 4.39 -12.04 -6.87
C VAL A 270 3.45 -13.23 -7.07
N GLU A 271 3.24 -13.68 -8.32
CA GLU A 271 2.45 -14.87 -8.62
C GLU A 271 3.05 -16.15 -8.01
N GLN A 272 4.38 -16.29 -8.06
CA GLN A 272 5.06 -17.43 -7.43
C GLN A 272 4.90 -17.43 -5.91
N LEU A 273 5.03 -16.27 -5.27
CA LEU A 273 4.80 -16.13 -3.82
C LEU A 273 3.39 -16.58 -3.42
N GLY A 274 2.39 -16.21 -4.22
CA GLY A 274 1.01 -16.65 -4.01
C GLY A 274 0.85 -18.17 -4.11
N ARG A 275 1.49 -18.82 -5.07
CA ARG A 275 1.49 -20.30 -5.22
C ARG A 275 2.18 -21.01 -4.06
N THR A 276 3.32 -20.46 -3.59
CA THR A 276 4.07 -21.04 -2.46
C THR A 276 3.31 -20.87 -1.14
N ALA A 277 2.62 -19.77 -0.94
CA ALA A 277 1.74 -19.56 0.21
C ALA A 277 0.60 -20.57 0.22
N LYS A 278 0.04 -20.92 -0.96
CA LYS A 278 -0.98 -21.96 -1.10
C LYS A 278 -0.46 -23.35 -0.69
N ALA A 279 0.73 -23.74 -1.16
CA ALA A 279 1.28 -25.08 -0.88
C ALA A 279 1.64 -25.30 0.62
N ARG A 280 1.99 -24.24 1.37
CA ARG A 280 2.31 -24.34 2.80
C ARG A 280 1.10 -24.46 3.72
N THR A 281 -0.07 -24.09 3.25
CA THR A 281 -1.33 -24.18 4.01
C THR A 281 -2.14 -25.41 3.65
N ASP A 282 -1.79 -26.11 2.56
CA ASP A 282 -2.41 -27.37 2.14
C ASP A 282 -1.63 -28.60 2.68
N ALA A 283 -0.47 -28.40 3.34
CA ALA A 283 0.38 -29.42 3.98
C ALA A 283 0.24 -29.40 5.51
#